data_fa59c30f1cf974799fc6491ebaa211e8
#
_entry.id   fa59c30f1cf974799fc6491ebaa211e8
#
_cell.length_a   1.000
_cell.length_b   1.000
_cell.length_c   1.000
_cell.angle_alpha   90.00
_cell.angle_beta   90.00
_cell.angle_gamma   90.00
#
_symmetry.space_group_name_H-M   'P 1'
#
loop_
_entity.id
_entity.type
_entity.pdbx_description
1 polymer ?
#
loop_
_entity_poly.entity_id
_entity_poly.type
_entity_poly.pdbx_seq_one_letter_code
_entity_poly.pdbx_strand_id
1 'polypeptide(L)'
;MLNLQEVSFPHPFHVGNSGFIDDEQIAQAVELINHLDFTDQNATLISYHGWSKEKVLATEAIYKEWLVLHKIYNQEIVIAPNKQLDEYWHFHILDTRKYMKDCDYVFGSYLHHYPYFGLSDAEAKNDLETAFQLSRDLFIKHFWHDLIGVSNKCSSTSCR
;
A
#
# COMPACT_ATOMS: atom_id res chain seq x y z
N MET A 1 28.93 7.48 8.62
CA MET A 1 28.38 6.13 8.38
C MET A 1 27.10 6.05 9.17
N LEU A 2 25.95 6.09 8.50
CA LEU A 2 24.66 5.84 9.14
C LEU A 2 24.58 4.33 9.43
N ASN A 3 24.34 4.00 10.68
CA ASN A 3 24.22 2.61 11.12
C ASN A 3 22.86 2.08 10.66
N LEU A 4 22.84 1.28 9.60
CA LEU A 4 21.63 0.70 9.02
C LEU A 4 21.02 -0.45 9.85
N GLN A 5 21.49 -0.65 11.08
CA GLN A 5 21.12 -1.82 11.90
C GLN A 5 19.87 -1.65 12.76
N GLU A 6 19.14 -0.53 12.70
CA GLU A 6 17.97 -0.31 13.58
C GLU A 6 16.66 0.06 12.87
N VAL A 7 16.52 -0.24 11.59
CA VAL A 7 15.18 -0.20 11.00
C VAL A 7 14.55 -1.59 11.15
N SER A 8 14.03 -1.85 12.34
CA SER A 8 13.19 -3.03 12.57
C SER A 8 11.85 -2.80 11.87
N PHE A 9 11.69 -3.38 10.68
CA PHE A 9 10.36 -3.49 10.08
C PHE A 9 9.53 -4.45 10.94
N PRO A 10 8.25 -4.12 11.22
CA PRO A 10 7.39 -5.04 11.93
C PRO A 10 7.34 -6.36 11.15
N HIS A 11 7.70 -7.44 11.83
CA HIS A 11 7.60 -8.78 11.26
C HIS A 11 6.13 -9.03 10.91
N PRO A 12 5.81 -9.60 9.73
CA PRO A 12 4.41 -9.82 9.31
C PRO A 12 3.61 -10.68 10.29
N PHE A 13 4.27 -11.31 11.27
CA PHE A 13 3.66 -12.15 12.31
C PHE A 13 3.52 -11.48 13.68
N HIS A 14 3.99 -10.25 13.88
CA HIS A 14 3.61 -9.49 15.06
C HIS A 14 2.21 -8.92 14.84
N VAL A 15 1.23 -9.76 15.07
CA VAL A 15 -0.12 -9.31 15.41
C VAL A 15 0.02 -8.72 16.81
N GLY A 16 0.48 -7.48 16.89
CA GLY A 16 0.28 -6.67 18.08
C GLY A 16 -1.20 -6.75 18.42
N ASN A 17 -1.58 -6.65 19.66
CA ASN A 17 -2.96 -6.67 20.13
C ASN A 17 -3.88 -5.90 19.16
N SER A 18 -4.30 -6.58 18.10
CA SER A 18 -5.29 -6.04 17.17
C SER A 18 -6.59 -6.06 17.94
N GLY A 19 -6.87 -4.96 18.63
CA GLY A 19 -8.18 -4.72 19.16
C GLY A 19 -9.19 -5.02 18.06
N PHE A 20 -10.35 -5.52 18.42
CA PHE A 20 -11.42 -5.81 17.47
C PHE A 20 -11.67 -4.54 16.63
N ILE A 21 -11.38 -4.62 15.33
CA ILE A 21 -11.64 -3.52 14.38
C ILE A 21 -13.13 -3.58 14.08
N ASP A 22 -13.85 -2.56 14.48
CA ASP A 22 -15.28 -2.47 14.25
C ASP A 22 -15.62 -1.75 12.93
N ASP A 23 -16.87 -1.89 12.51
CA ASP A 23 -17.37 -1.31 11.26
C ASP A 23 -17.32 0.24 11.28
N GLU A 24 -17.38 0.86 12.45
CA GLU A 24 -17.30 2.31 12.60
C GLU A 24 -15.89 2.82 12.30
N GLN A 25 -14.86 2.13 12.78
CA GLN A 25 -13.46 2.46 12.48
C GLN A 25 -13.17 2.35 10.97
N ILE A 26 -13.73 1.33 10.32
CA ILE A 26 -13.59 1.14 8.87
C ILE A 26 -14.31 2.29 8.14
N ALA A 27 -15.55 2.61 8.52
CA ALA A 27 -16.32 3.69 7.89
C ALA A 27 -15.63 5.04 8.02
N GLN A 28 -15.08 5.37 9.19
CA GLN A 28 -14.32 6.59 9.42
C GLN A 28 -13.05 6.65 8.56
N ALA A 29 -12.32 5.54 8.44
CA ALA A 29 -11.13 5.46 7.59
C ALA A 29 -11.48 5.63 6.10
N VAL A 30 -12.57 5.01 5.65
CA VAL A 30 -13.07 5.14 4.27
C VAL A 30 -13.46 6.59 3.97
N GLU A 31 -14.20 7.25 4.86
CA GLU A 31 -14.58 8.65 4.69
C GLU A 31 -13.35 9.55 4.58
N LEU A 32 -12.39 9.40 5.49
CA LEU A 32 -11.14 10.16 5.51
C LEU A 32 -10.36 10.00 4.19
N ILE A 33 -10.19 8.78 3.72
CA ILE A 33 -9.40 8.46 2.52
C ILE A 33 -10.13 8.87 1.24
N ASN A 34 -11.45 8.87 1.22
CA ASN A 34 -12.23 9.35 0.08
C ASN A 34 -12.07 10.85 -0.21
N HIS A 35 -11.58 11.63 0.75
CA HIS A 35 -11.23 13.04 0.53
C HIS A 35 -9.89 13.23 -0.22
N LEU A 36 -9.09 12.18 -0.41
CA LEU A 36 -7.87 12.28 -1.19
C LEU A 36 -8.19 12.47 -2.67
N ASP A 37 -7.56 13.46 -3.29
CA ASP A 37 -7.73 13.80 -4.72
C ASP A 37 -6.57 13.25 -5.55
N PHE A 38 -6.86 12.38 -6.50
CA PHE A 38 -5.91 11.78 -7.43
C PHE A 38 -6.10 12.24 -8.88
N THR A 39 -6.83 13.34 -9.11
CA THR A 39 -7.18 13.83 -10.45
C THR A 39 -5.95 14.06 -11.33
N ASP A 40 -4.92 14.77 -10.83
CA ASP A 40 -3.71 15.07 -11.61
C ASP A 40 -2.87 13.82 -11.88
N GLN A 41 -2.74 12.93 -10.89
CA GLN A 41 -2.07 11.64 -11.04
C GLN A 41 -2.76 10.78 -12.10
N ASN A 42 -4.09 10.68 -12.02
CA ASN A 42 -4.89 9.91 -12.97
C ASN A 42 -4.76 10.44 -14.39
N ALA A 43 -4.82 11.76 -14.57
CA ALA A 43 -4.63 12.41 -15.87
C ALA A 43 -3.23 12.12 -16.44
N THR A 44 -2.20 12.15 -15.60
CA THR A 44 -0.82 11.83 -15.98
C THR A 44 -0.67 10.37 -16.40
N LEU A 45 -1.22 9.42 -15.65
CA LEU A 45 -1.20 7.99 -15.98
C LEU A 45 -1.85 7.70 -17.33
N ILE A 46 -2.97 8.36 -17.63
CA ILE A 46 -3.67 8.20 -18.91
C ILE A 46 -2.87 8.83 -20.04
N SER A 47 -2.44 10.09 -19.90
CA SER A 47 -1.88 10.88 -20.99
C SER A 47 -0.44 10.52 -21.35
N TYR A 48 0.37 10.10 -20.35
CA TYR A 48 1.81 9.91 -20.53
C TYR A 48 2.29 8.48 -20.29
N HIS A 49 1.50 7.65 -19.55
CA HIS A 49 1.91 6.29 -19.21
C HIS A 49 1.04 5.21 -19.86
N GLY A 50 0.10 5.61 -20.72
CA GLY A 50 -0.70 4.68 -21.54
C GLY A 50 -1.69 3.82 -20.75
N TRP A 51 -2.05 4.23 -19.53
CA TRP A 51 -3.09 3.53 -18.79
C TRP A 51 -4.48 3.87 -19.37
N SER A 52 -5.35 2.87 -19.48
CA SER A 52 -6.74 3.16 -19.80
C SER A 52 -7.46 3.84 -18.65
N LYS A 53 -8.51 4.59 -18.94
CA LYS A 53 -9.33 5.23 -17.92
C LYS A 53 -9.90 4.21 -16.93
N GLU A 54 -10.36 3.06 -17.45
CA GLU A 54 -10.90 1.96 -16.64
C GLU A 54 -9.85 1.41 -15.68
N LYS A 55 -8.61 1.19 -16.17
CA LYS A 55 -7.49 0.72 -15.34
C LYS A 55 -7.18 1.71 -14.23
N VAL A 56 -7.12 2.99 -14.54
CA VAL A 56 -6.81 4.04 -13.55
C VAL A 56 -7.85 4.10 -12.46
N LEU A 57 -9.15 4.14 -12.82
CA LEU A 57 -10.24 4.25 -11.85
C LEU A 57 -10.34 2.99 -10.96
N ALA A 58 -10.18 1.80 -11.56
CA ALA A 58 -10.17 0.55 -10.81
C ALA A 58 -8.98 0.48 -9.83
N THR A 59 -7.80 0.95 -10.26
CA THR A 59 -6.61 0.95 -9.40
C THR A 59 -6.72 1.99 -8.28
N GLU A 60 -7.26 3.18 -8.55
CA GLU A 60 -7.52 4.19 -7.52
C GLU A 60 -8.44 3.63 -6.43
N ALA A 61 -9.52 2.94 -6.81
CA ALA A 61 -10.43 2.35 -5.84
C ALA A 61 -9.72 1.34 -4.92
N ILE A 62 -8.94 0.41 -5.51
CA ILE A 62 -8.16 -0.58 -4.74
C ILE A 62 -7.08 0.11 -3.90
N TYR A 63 -6.44 1.16 -4.42
CA TYR A 63 -5.43 1.93 -3.68
C TYR A 63 -6.03 2.61 -2.44
N LYS A 64 -7.21 3.18 -2.55
CA LYS A 64 -7.93 3.75 -1.41
C LYS A 64 -8.27 2.69 -0.37
N GLU A 65 -8.75 1.52 -0.77
CA GLU A 65 -9.00 0.39 0.13
C GLU A 65 -7.70 -0.07 0.82
N TRP A 66 -6.60 -0.14 0.10
CA TRP A 66 -5.29 -0.49 0.65
C TRP A 66 -4.82 0.54 1.69
N LEU A 67 -5.03 1.85 1.46
CA LEU A 67 -4.76 2.90 2.45
C LEU A 67 -5.67 2.76 3.67
N VAL A 68 -6.93 2.36 3.50
CA VAL A 68 -7.84 2.06 4.62
C VAL A 68 -7.27 0.95 5.49
N LEU A 69 -6.76 -0.13 4.90
CA LEU A 69 -6.11 -1.21 5.66
C LEU A 69 -4.91 -0.69 6.47
N HIS A 70 -4.05 0.13 5.86
CA HIS A 70 -2.94 0.74 6.59
C HIS A 70 -3.40 1.64 7.74
N LYS A 71 -4.53 2.33 7.57
CA LYS A 71 -5.11 3.18 8.62
C LYS A 71 -5.65 2.36 9.78
N ILE A 72 -6.49 1.37 9.51
CA ILE A 72 -7.15 0.58 10.56
C ILE A 72 -6.21 -0.36 11.31
N TYR A 73 -5.11 -0.78 10.67
CA TYR A 73 -4.04 -1.59 11.29
C TYR A 73 -2.86 -0.76 11.79
N ASN A 74 -2.97 0.59 11.83
CA ASN A 74 -1.97 1.52 12.35
C ASN A 74 -0.56 1.32 11.76
N GLN A 75 -0.44 0.82 10.54
CA GLN A 75 0.83 0.44 9.90
C GLN A 75 1.65 -0.62 10.69
N GLU A 76 1.01 -1.37 11.58
CA GLU A 76 1.68 -2.39 12.40
C GLU A 76 1.95 -3.69 11.64
N ILE A 77 1.30 -3.89 10.50
CA ILE A 77 1.47 -5.06 9.66
C ILE A 77 1.92 -4.68 8.26
N VAL A 78 2.65 -5.58 7.61
CA VAL A 78 3.06 -5.40 6.22
C VAL A 78 1.90 -5.83 5.31
N ILE A 79 1.32 -4.88 4.59
CA ILE A 79 0.26 -5.11 3.61
C ILE A 79 0.88 -4.96 2.22
N ALA A 80 1.41 -6.06 1.69
CA ALA A 80 2.09 -6.05 0.42
C ALA A 80 1.13 -5.76 -0.74
N PRO A 81 1.44 -4.77 -1.61
CA PRO A 81 0.62 -4.49 -2.78
C PRO A 81 0.85 -5.53 -3.88
N ASN A 82 -0.12 -5.67 -4.81
CA ASN A 82 0.19 -6.28 -6.09
C ASN A 82 0.99 -5.28 -6.98
N LYS A 83 1.52 -5.77 -8.11
CA LYS A 83 2.37 -4.94 -8.98
C LYS A 83 1.67 -3.67 -9.47
N GLN A 84 0.40 -3.75 -9.85
CA GLN A 84 -0.35 -2.59 -10.38
C GLN A 84 -0.61 -1.55 -9.30
N LEU A 85 -0.94 -2.00 -8.09
CA LEU A 85 -1.16 -1.15 -6.93
C LEU A 85 0.13 -0.45 -6.49
N ASP A 86 1.24 -1.18 -6.48
CA ASP A 86 2.57 -0.64 -6.18
C ASP A 86 2.99 0.45 -7.19
N GLU A 87 2.74 0.23 -8.47
CA GLU A 87 3.01 1.21 -9.51
C GLU A 87 2.19 2.51 -9.29
N TYR A 88 0.91 2.38 -8.96
CA TYR A 88 0.05 3.51 -8.63
C TYR A 88 0.53 4.26 -7.38
N TRP A 89 0.95 3.54 -6.34
CA TRP A 89 1.53 4.10 -5.12
C TRP A 89 2.82 4.86 -5.40
N HIS A 90 3.71 4.34 -6.27
CA HIS A 90 4.92 5.05 -6.69
C HIS A 90 4.60 6.43 -7.29
N PHE A 91 3.58 6.55 -8.13
CA PHE A 91 3.17 7.85 -8.65
C PHE A 91 2.70 8.82 -7.56
N HIS A 92 2.02 8.34 -6.54
CA HIS A 92 1.65 9.16 -5.39
C HIS A 92 2.89 9.62 -4.62
N ILE A 93 3.85 8.74 -4.37
CA ILE A 93 5.12 9.06 -3.69
C ILE A 93 5.92 10.11 -4.46
N LEU A 94 5.96 10.04 -5.80
CA LEU A 94 6.72 10.97 -6.64
C LEU A 94 6.18 12.40 -6.57
N ASP A 95 4.90 12.60 -6.32
CA ASP A 95 4.37 13.90 -5.90
C ASP A 95 4.64 14.10 -4.40
N THR A 96 5.89 14.35 -4.08
CA THR A 96 6.41 14.31 -2.72
C THR A 96 5.69 15.27 -1.76
N ARG A 97 5.26 16.44 -2.24
CA ARG A 97 4.56 17.43 -1.43
C ARG A 97 3.13 16.98 -1.12
N LYS A 98 2.44 16.45 -2.12
CA LYS A 98 1.09 15.90 -1.95
C LYS A 98 1.14 14.65 -1.07
N TYR A 99 2.05 13.72 -1.36
CA TYR A 99 2.20 12.49 -0.59
C TYR A 99 2.45 12.75 0.89
N MET A 100 3.33 13.70 1.20
CA MET A 100 3.59 14.10 2.59
C MET A 100 2.34 14.65 3.28
N LYS A 101 1.56 15.51 2.61
CA LYS A 101 0.32 16.07 3.14
C LYS A 101 -0.76 15.00 3.33
N ASP A 102 -0.92 14.12 2.35
CA ASP A 102 -1.91 13.05 2.39
C ASP A 102 -1.57 12.04 3.50
N CYS A 103 -0.29 11.67 3.68
CA CYS A 103 0.16 10.85 4.79
C CYS A 103 -0.11 11.49 6.15
N ASP A 104 0.22 12.75 6.30
CA ASP A 104 -0.04 13.49 7.55
C ASP A 104 -1.55 13.56 7.84
N TYR A 105 -2.36 13.87 6.83
CA TYR A 105 -3.81 13.94 6.95
C TYR A 105 -4.44 12.58 7.32
N VAL A 106 -4.02 11.49 6.68
CA VAL A 106 -4.61 10.16 6.87
C VAL A 106 -4.06 9.49 8.12
N PHE A 107 -2.74 9.49 8.29
CA PHE A 107 -2.05 8.67 9.29
C PHE A 107 -1.46 9.48 10.46
N GLY A 108 -1.28 10.79 10.29
CA GLY A 108 -0.47 11.59 11.21
C GLY A 108 1.02 11.24 11.20
N SER A 109 1.46 10.43 10.25
CA SER A 109 2.83 9.98 10.05
C SER A 109 3.06 9.58 8.60
N TYR A 110 4.33 9.45 8.20
CA TYR A 110 4.68 9.06 6.83
C TYR A 110 4.48 7.56 6.61
N LEU A 111 3.82 7.18 5.51
CA LEU A 111 3.75 5.78 5.07
C LEU A 111 4.97 5.49 4.19
N HIS A 112 5.97 4.83 4.78
CA HIS A 112 7.22 4.53 4.09
C HIS A 112 7.07 3.36 3.12
N HIS A 113 7.67 3.53 1.93
CA HIS A 113 7.87 2.45 0.97
C HIS A 113 9.26 1.83 1.16
N TYR A 114 9.31 0.51 1.37
CA TYR A 114 10.57 -0.22 1.42
C TYR A 114 10.74 -1.08 0.17
N PRO A 115 11.52 -0.62 -0.84
CA PRO A 115 11.57 -1.27 -2.15
C PRO A 115 12.33 -2.60 -2.17
N TYR A 116 13.03 -2.94 -1.09
CA TYR A 116 13.88 -4.14 -1.01
C TYR A 116 13.21 -5.31 -0.28
N PHE A 117 11.97 -5.17 0.14
CA PHE A 117 11.23 -6.22 0.82
C PHE A 117 11.09 -7.46 -0.07
N GLY A 118 11.53 -8.60 0.43
CA GLY A 118 11.49 -9.86 -0.31
C GLY A 118 12.60 -10.10 -1.33
N LEU A 119 13.65 -9.26 -1.37
CA LEU A 119 14.70 -9.35 -2.41
C LEU A 119 16.01 -9.97 -1.94
N SER A 120 16.29 -10.07 -0.63
CA SER A 120 17.61 -10.42 -0.14
C SER A 120 17.97 -11.91 -0.31
N ASP A 121 17.03 -12.80 -0.04
CA ASP A 121 17.24 -14.25 -0.04
C ASP A 121 15.92 -15.05 -0.14
N ALA A 122 15.99 -16.36 0.02
CA ALA A 122 14.82 -17.23 -0.07
C ALA A 122 13.83 -17.01 1.08
N GLU A 123 14.31 -16.67 2.29
CA GLU A 123 13.48 -16.40 3.46
C GLU A 123 12.70 -15.09 3.25
N ALA A 124 13.37 -14.02 2.85
CA ALA A 124 12.73 -12.74 2.53
C ALA A 124 11.68 -12.88 1.41
N LYS A 125 11.94 -13.73 0.41
CA LYS A 125 10.97 -14.02 -0.65
C LYS A 125 9.73 -14.73 -0.10
N ASN A 126 9.90 -15.66 0.82
CA ASN A 126 8.79 -16.34 1.50
C ASN A 126 8.00 -15.37 2.36
N ASP A 127 8.67 -14.41 3.03
CA ASP A 127 8.03 -13.36 3.81
C ASP A 127 7.18 -12.45 2.93
N LEU A 128 7.65 -12.10 1.73
CA LEU A 128 6.87 -11.34 0.76
C LEU A 128 5.61 -12.10 0.30
N GLU A 129 5.74 -13.37 -0.01
CA GLU A 129 4.60 -14.21 -0.42
C GLU A 129 3.58 -14.35 0.71
N THR A 130 4.04 -14.49 1.95
CA THR A 130 3.19 -14.55 3.15
C THR A 130 2.49 -13.21 3.39
N ALA A 131 3.21 -12.09 3.28
CA ALA A 131 2.64 -10.75 3.42
C ALA A 131 1.61 -10.46 2.32
N PHE A 132 1.85 -10.92 1.09
CA PHE A 132 0.89 -10.78 0.00
C PHE A 132 -0.37 -11.62 0.21
N GLN A 133 -0.22 -12.86 0.69
CA GLN A 133 -1.38 -13.67 1.05
C GLN A 133 -2.20 -13.04 2.18
N LEU A 134 -1.54 -12.49 3.19
CA LEU A 134 -2.23 -11.73 4.24
C LEU A 134 -2.99 -10.53 3.66
N SER A 135 -2.40 -9.80 2.73
CA SER A 135 -3.09 -8.68 2.06
C SER A 135 -4.35 -9.13 1.35
N ARG A 136 -4.31 -10.25 0.63
CA ARG A 136 -5.49 -10.84 -0.03
C ARG A 136 -6.58 -11.19 0.98
N ASP A 137 -6.21 -11.84 2.08
CA ASP A 137 -7.15 -12.23 3.13
C ASP A 137 -7.80 -11.01 3.78
N LEU A 138 -7.05 -9.91 3.96
CA LEU A 138 -7.58 -8.66 4.49
C LEU A 138 -8.54 -7.97 3.51
N PHE A 139 -8.24 -7.98 2.21
CA PHE A 139 -9.16 -7.47 1.19
C PHE A 139 -10.47 -8.26 1.18
N ILE A 140 -10.41 -9.58 1.22
CA ILE A 140 -11.61 -10.44 1.30
C ILE A 140 -12.40 -10.14 2.57
N LYS A 141 -11.71 -10.05 3.71
CA LYS A 141 -12.33 -9.81 5.02
C LYS A 141 -13.08 -8.48 5.10
N HIS A 142 -12.48 -7.40 4.59
CA HIS A 142 -12.99 -6.04 4.80
C HIS A 142 -13.75 -5.46 3.60
N PHE A 143 -13.44 -5.91 2.38
CA PHE A 143 -14.00 -5.35 1.15
C PHE A 143 -14.73 -6.37 0.28
N TRP A 144 -14.79 -7.64 0.67
CA TRP A 144 -15.52 -8.73 0.00
C TRP A 144 -15.03 -9.05 -1.41
N HIS A 145 -13.81 -8.69 -1.75
CA HIS A 145 -13.13 -9.06 -2.99
C HIS A 145 -11.65 -9.34 -2.74
N ASP A 146 -11.03 -10.07 -3.66
CA ASP A 146 -9.63 -10.46 -3.57
C ASP A 146 -8.70 -9.43 -4.23
N LEU A 147 -7.54 -9.20 -3.65
CA LEU A 147 -6.44 -8.48 -4.28
C LEU A 147 -5.75 -9.40 -5.30
N ILE A 148 -6.27 -9.43 -6.53
CA ILE A 148 -5.78 -10.30 -7.60
C ILE A 148 -4.46 -9.75 -8.17
N GLY A 149 -3.63 -10.64 -8.72
CA GLY A 149 -2.39 -10.30 -9.38
C GLY A 149 -1.19 -10.97 -8.75
N VAL A 150 0.00 -10.55 -9.15
CA VAL A 150 1.26 -11.01 -8.56
C VAL A 150 1.73 -10.01 -7.51
N SER A 151 2.26 -10.53 -6.39
CA SER A 151 2.93 -9.69 -5.41
C SER A 151 4.01 -8.85 -6.09
N ASN A 152 4.21 -7.62 -5.62
CA ASN A 152 5.27 -6.77 -6.14
C ASN A 152 6.61 -7.48 -5.99
N LYS A 153 7.14 -7.96 -7.11
CA LYS A 153 8.55 -8.29 -7.25
C LYS A 153 9.15 -7.11 -7.97
N CYS A 154 9.86 -6.26 -7.24
CA CYS A 154 10.69 -5.25 -7.86
C CYS A 154 11.62 -5.97 -8.84
N SER A 155 11.22 -6.07 -10.11
CA SER A 155 12.14 -6.46 -11.15
C SER A 155 13.07 -5.28 -11.37
N SER A 156 14.37 -5.52 -11.39
CA SER A 156 15.44 -4.53 -11.49
C SER A 156 15.33 -3.54 -12.66
N THR A 157 14.30 -3.65 -13.48
CA THR A 157 14.02 -2.79 -14.65
C THR A 157 12.96 -1.71 -14.42
N SER A 158 12.19 -1.74 -13.35
CA SER A 158 11.10 -0.78 -13.09
C SER A 158 11.27 0.11 -11.85
N CYS A 159 12.38 -0.01 -11.15
CA CYS A 159 12.73 0.85 -10.01
C CYS A 159 13.77 1.93 -10.40
N ARG A 160 13.66 2.52 -11.58
CA ARG A 160 14.46 3.67 -11.98
C ARG A 160 13.63 4.93 -12.00
#